data_74de9d0e880f044a67498a296bed1ea0
#
_entry.id   74de9d0e880f044a67498a296bed1ea0
#
_cell.length_a   1.000
_cell.length_b   1.000
_cell.length_c   1.000
_cell.angle_alpha   90.00
_cell.angle_beta   90.00
_cell.angle_gamma   90.00
#
_symmetry.space_group_name_H-M   'P 1'
#
loop_
_entity.id
_entity.type
_entity.pdbx_description
1 polymer ?
#
loop_
_entity_poly.entity_id
_entity_poly.type
_entity_poly.pdbx_seq_one_letter_code
_entity_poly.pdbx_strand_id
1 'polypeptide(L)'
;MRAVNFGAVLILSLGLAMDATAVSAAKGFAVPRVEARHVALVALFFGGFQALMPLAGFMIGARVGPLVRAWDHWIAFFLLAALGAKMLWEASSAAEDRAGARSDFGFHVMLALAVATSIDALAAGFTLPLIGAPLLLSLFTIGTITALLSAIGLFAGKRFGAALGQRLDVAGGVILIALGVKILVDHIYLQAG
;
A
#
# COMPACT_ATOMS: atom_id res chain seq x y z
N MET A 1 14.52 20.14 19.36
CA MET A 1 13.95 18.78 19.15
C MET A 1 12.65 18.97 18.41
N ARG A 2 12.54 18.58 17.11
CA ARG A 2 11.25 18.56 16.42
C ARG A 2 10.41 17.47 17.08
N ALA A 3 9.20 17.83 17.56
CA ALA A 3 8.28 16.86 18.10
C ALA A 3 8.05 15.77 17.05
N VAL A 4 8.29 14.51 17.41
CA VAL A 4 8.03 13.37 16.55
C VAL A 4 6.55 13.37 16.21
N ASN A 5 6.23 13.59 14.94
CA ASN A 5 4.84 13.64 14.52
C ASN A 5 4.30 12.20 14.36
N PHE A 6 4.20 11.48 15.50
CA PHE A 6 3.76 10.10 15.56
C PHE A 6 2.39 9.90 14.91
N GLY A 7 1.51 10.90 15.04
CA GLY A 7 0.20 10.91 14.37
C GLY A 7 0.33 10.83 12.84
N ALA A 8 1.29 11.55 12.25
CA ALA A 8 1.52 11.49 10.81
C ALA A 8 2.01 10.11 10.37
N VAL A 9 2.89 9.47 11.16
CA VAL A 9 3.35 8.09 10.88
C VAL A 9 2.20 7.10 10.96
N LEU A 10 1.31 7.23 11.95
CA LEU A 10 0.13 6.37 12.08
C LEU A 10 -0.82 6.51 10.89
N ILE A 11 -1.15 7.73 10.49
CA ILE A 11 -2.04 7.99 9.35
C ILE A 11 -1.41 7.45 8.06
N LEU A 12 -0.12 7.69 7.85
CA LEU A 12 0.63 7.14 6.72
C LEU A 12 0.58 5.60 6.72
N SER A 13 0.84 4.98 7.88
CA SER A 13 0.83 3.51 8.02
C SER A 13 -0.53 2.91 7.73
N LEU A 14 -1.62 3.55 8.17
CA LEU A 14 -2.99 3.12 7.87
C LEU A 14 -3.27 3.23 6.37
N GLY A 15 -2.87 4.35 5.73
CA GLY A 15 -3.04 4.53 4.29
C GLY A 15 -2.31 3.46 3.48
N LEU A 16 -1.03 3.25 3.80
CA LEU A 16 -0.18 2.26 3.13
C LEU A 16 -0.62 0.81 3.33
N ALA A 17 -1.34 0.51 4.41
CA ALA A 17 -1.81 -0.85 4.68
C ALA A 17 -3.09 -1.25 3.95
N MET A 18 -3.78 -0.29 3.29
CA MET A 18 -5.13 -0.54 2.75
C MET A 18 -5.13 -1.50 1.57
N ASP A 19 -4.18 -1.40 0.65
CA ASP A 19 -4.04 -2.27 -0.51
C ASP A 19 -3.68 -3.71 -0.10
N ALA A 20 -2.71 -3.89 0.79
CA ALA A 20 -2.38 -5.19 1.36
C ALA A 20 -3.58 -5.81 2.11
N THR A 21 -4.37 -4.98 2.80
CA THR A 21 -5.61 -5.41 3.48
C THR A 21 -6.66 -5.86 2.48
N ALA A 22 -6.85 -5.12 1.38
CA ALA A 22 -7.80 -5.47 0.32
C ALA A 22 -7.42 -6.79 -0.38
N VAL A 23 -6.12 -6.96 -0.71
CA VAL A 23 -5.60 -8.22 -1.28
C VAL A 23 -5.77 -9.37 -0.31
N SER A 24 -5.49 -9.16 1.00
CA SER A 24 -5.71 -10.17 2.04
C SER A 24 -7.19 -10.57 2.16
N ALA A 25 -8.10 -9.59 2.07
CA ALA A 25 -9.54 -9.86 2.07
C ALA A 25 -9.95 -10.71 0.86
N ALA A 26 -9.43 -10.41 -0.32
CA ALA A 26 -9.68 -11.20 -1.52
C ALA A 26 -9.18 -12.65 -1.38
N LYS A 27 -8.00 -12.83 -0.77
CA LYS A 27 -7.46 -14.17 -0.45
C LYS A 27 -8.30 -14.90 0.60
N GLY A 28 -8.74 -14.21 1.64
CA GLY A 28 -9.60 -14.77 2.68
C GLY A 28 -10.94 -15.26 2.14
N PHE A 29 -11.51 -14.56 1.16
CA PHE A 29 -12.71 -15.02 0.46
C PHE A 29 -12.48 -16.31 -0.31
N ALA A 30 -11.34 -16.45 -0.99
CA ALA A 30 -11.05 -17.57 -1.89
C ALA A 30 -10.74 -18.89 -1.16
N VAL A 31 -10.36 -18.87 0.12
CA VAL A 31 -10.04 -20.11 0.86
C VAL A 31 -11.25 -20.68 1.59
N PRO A 32 -11.39 -22.02 1.65
CA PRO A 32 -12.49 -22.66 2.39
C PRO A 32 -12.44 -22.35 3.90
N ARG A 33 -11.24 -22.28 4.46
CA ARG A 33 -10.98 -21.93 5.88
C ARG A 33 -9.71 -21.12 5.98
N VAL A 34 -9.71 -20.12 6.87
CA VAL A 34 -8.51 -19.37 7.23
C VAL A 34 -7.74 -20.18 8.28
N GLU A 35 -6.54 -20.61 7.93
CA GLU A 35 -5.63 -21.33 8.81
C GLU A 35 -4.56 -20.40 9.37
N ALA A 36 -3.93 -20.77 10.49
CA ALA A 36 -2.85 -19.98 11.09
C ALA A 36 -1.68 -19.72 10.13
N ARG A 37 -1.38 -20.68 9.23
CA ARG A 37 -0.36 -20.50 8.19
C ARG A 37 -0.70 -19.38 7.20
N HIS A 38 -1.96 -19.21 6.83
CA HIS A 38 -2.39 -18.13 5.93
C HIS A 38 -2.20 -16.77 6.60
N VAL A 39 -2.55 -16.66 7.88
CA VAL A 39 -2.32 -15.45 8.69
C VAL A 39 -0.83 -15.13 8.79
N ALA A 40 -0.01 -16.16 9.10
CA ALA A 40 1.44 -15.98 9.17
C ALA A 40 2.05 -15.53 7.84
N LEU A 41 1.60 -16.11 6.72
CA LEU A 41 2.08 -15.73 5.39
C LEU A 41 1.70 -14.28 5.03
N VAL A 42 0.44 -13.87 5.20
CA VAL A 42 0.06 -12.49 4.88
C VAL A 42 0.75 -11.49 5.81
N ALA A 43 0.88 -11.80 7.10
CA ALA A 43 1.57 -10.94 8.06
C ALA A 43 3.07 -10.80 7.72
N LEU A 44 3.73 -11.90 7.40
CA LEU A 44 5.16 -11.90 7.08
C LEU A 44 5.44 -11.23 5.74
N PHE A 45 4.71 -11.60 4.68
CA PHE A 45 4.95 -11.04 3.34
C PHE A 45 4.51 -9.58 3.27
N PHE A 46 3.28 -9.27 3.59
CA PHE A 46 2.79 -7.90 3.46
C PHE A 46 3.40 -6.97 4.51
N GLY A 47 3.41 -7.37 5.78
CA GLY A 47 4.04 -6.58 6.85
C GLY A 47 5.55 -6.43 6.66
N GLY A 48 6.24 -7.51 6.27
CA GLY A 48 7.68 -7.50 6.01
C GLY A 48 8.06 -6.61 4.83
N PHE A 49 7.42 -6.77 3.69
CA PHE A 49 7.69 -5.92 2.51
C PHE A 49 7.28 -4.47 2.75
N GLN A 50 6.19 -4.24 3.47
CA GLN A 50 5.75 -2.90 3.83
C GLN A 50 6.70 -2.18 4.80
N ALA A 51 7.52 -2.90 5.55
CA ALA A 51 8.63 -2.34 6.33
C ALA A 51 9.92 -2.18 5.51
N LEU A 52 10.23 -3.15 4.64
CA LEU A 52 11.47 -3.16 3.86
C LEU A 52 11.46 -2.13 2.71
N MET A 53 10.33 -1.92 2.07
CA MET A 53 10.24 -1.01 0.92
C MET A 53 10.46 0.47 1.29
N PRO A 54 9.93 1.02 2.40
CA PRO A 54 10.30 2.37 2.82
C PRO A 54 11.77 2.50 3.19
N LEU A 55 12.40 1.44 3.72
CA LEU A 55 13.84 1.43 3.96
C LEU A 55 14.61 1.56 2.64
N ALA A 56 14.24 0.77 1.63
CA ALA A 56 14.83 0.85 0.30
C ALA A 56 14.61 2.25 -0.31
N GLY A 57 13.40 2.78 -0.22
CA GLY A 57 13.05 4.13 -0.67
C GLY A 57 13.88 5.21 0.02
N PHE A 58 14.05 5.12 1.34
CA PHE A 58 14.90 6.01 2.11
C PHE A 58 16.38 5.96 1.65
N MET A 59 16.93 4.77 1.46
CA MET A 59 18.30 4.59 1.00
C MET A 59 18.55 5.16 -0.41
N ILE A 60 17.59 4.95 -1.31
CA ILE A 60 17.62 5.50 -2.67
C ILE A 60 17.46 7.03 -2.59
N GLY A 61 16.48 7.53 -1.84
CA GLY A 61 16.18 8.95 -1.66
C GLY A 61 17.37 9.74 -1.11
N ALA A 62 18.12 9.16 -0.18
CA ALA A 62 19.33 9.77 0.38
C ALA A 62 20.41 10.03 -0.69
N ARG A 63 20.47 9.19 -1.74
CA ARG A 63 21.45 9.32 -2.84
C ARG A 63 20.98 10.19 -3.99
N VAL A 64 19.69 10.17 -4.29
CA VAL A 64 19.10 10.78 -5.50
C VAL A 64 18.28 12.04 -5.16
N GLY A 65 18.12 12.35 -3.87
CA GLY A 65 17.23 13.40 -3.37
C GLY A 65 17.32 14.78 -4.06
N PRO A 66 18.50 15.30 -4.43
CA PRO A 66 18.58 16.57 -5.13
C PRO A 66 17.98 16.56 -6.55
N LEU A 67 18.07 15.43 -7.26
CA LEU A 67 17.55 15.27 -8.62
C LEU A 67 16.03 15.05 -8.66
N VAL A 68 15.48 14.39 -7.64
CA VAL A 68 14.07 14.01 -7.58
C VAL A 68 13.17 15.15 -7.12
N ARG A 69 13.69 16.10 -6.33
CA ARG A 69 12.91 17.23 -5.80
C ARG A 69 12.25 18.11 -6.88
N ALA A 70 12.86 18.19 -8.06
CA ALA A 70 12.28 18.96 -9.16
C ALA A 70 11.08 18.25 -9.84
N TRP A 71 10.96 16.92 -9.64
CA TRP A 71 9.99 16.07 -10.33
C TRP A 71 9.07 15.30 -9.37
N ASP A 72 9.17 15.53 -8.07
CA ASP A 72 8.50 14.77 -7.02
C ASP A 72 6.97 14.72 -7.20
N HIS A 73 6.35 15.84 -7.52
CA HIS A 73 4.90 15.95 -7.77
C HIS A 73 4.44 15.21 -9.04
N TRP A 74 5.25 15.24 -10.12
CA TRP A 74 4.96 14.46 -11.33
C TRP A 74 5.09 12.96 -11.07
N ILE A 75 6.14 12.56 -10.37
CA ILE A 75 6.36 11.16 -9.97
C ILE A 75 5.20 10.70 -9.07
N ALA A 76 4.82 11.49 -8.08
CA ALA A 76 3.69 11.18 -7.20
C ALA A 76 2.38 11.05 -7.99
N PHE A 77 2.09 11.99 -8.90
CA PHE A 77 0.90 11.93 -9.75
C PHE A 77 0.87 10.66 -10.60
N PHE A 78 1.94 10.36 -11.34
CA PHE A 78 1.97 9.18 -12.22
C PHE A 78 1.89 7.88 -11.44
N LEU A 79 2.55 7.79 -10.27
CA LEU A 79 2.46 6.60 -9.41
C LEU A 79 1.04 6.40 -8.86
N LEU A 80 0.42 7.46 -8.33
CA LEU A 80 -0.94 7.39 -7.79
C LEU A 80 -1.97 7.14 -8.89
N ALA A 81 -1.82 7.75 -10.05
CA ALA A 81 -2.70 7.53 -11.20
C ALA A 81 -2.57 6.09 -11.74
N ALA A 82 -1.34 5.57 -11.86
CA ALA A 82 -1.09 4.21 -12.32
C ALA A 82 -1.64 3.18 -11.32
N LEU A 83 -1.44 3.39 -10.02
CA LEU A 83 -1.97 2.51 -8.97
C LEU A 83 -3.50 2.55 -8.93
N GLY A 84 -4.09 3.75 -8.98
CA GLY A 84 -5.54 3.91 -9.05
C GLY A 84 -6.16 3.28 -10.30
N ALA A 85 -5.54 3.47 -11.47
CA ALA A 85 -5.97 2.85 -12.72
C ALA A 85 -5.87 1.32 -12.65
N LYS A 86 -4.80 0.78 -12.06
CA LYS A 86 -4.64 -0.65 -11.81
C LYS A 86 -5.76 -1.19 -10.92
N MET A 87 -6.08 -0.51 -9.81
CA MET A 87 -7.16 -0.91 -8.91
C MET A 87 -8.53 -0.93 -9.62
N LEU A 88 -8.81 0.10 -10.44
CA LEU A 88 -10.05 0.15 -11.23
C LEU A 88 -10.11 -0.96 -12.28
N TRP A 89 -8.99 -1.23 -12.96
CA TRP A 89 -8.90 -2.35 -13.90
C TRP A 89 -9.14 -3.68 -13.20
N GLU A 90 -8.50 -3.90 -12.07
CA GLU A 90 -8.68 -5.12 -11.27
C GLU A 90 -10.11 -5.27 -10.77
N ALA A 91 -10.78 -4.20 -10.39
CA ALA A 91 -12.18 -4.21 -10.01
C ALA A 91 -13.12 -4.55 -11.18
N SER A 92 -12.78 -4.15 -12.41
CA SER A 92 -13.59 -4.36 -13.62
C SER A 92 -13.37 -5.72 -14.28
N SER A 93 -12.23 -6.36 -14.06
CA SER A 93 -11.90 -7.65 -14.69
C SER A 93 -12.69 -8.80 -14.05
N ALA A 94 -13.21 -9.71 -14.87
CA ALA A 94 -14.12 -10.78 -14.46
C ALA A 94 -13.59 -11.66 -13.32
N ALA A 95 -14.47 -12.05 -12.42
CA ALA A 95 -14.17 -12.75 -11.18
C ALA A 95 -13.60 -14.18 -11.36
N GLU A 96 -13.77 -14.78 -12.53
CA GLU A 96 -13.49 -16.20 -12.77
C GLU A 96 -12.01 -16.55 -12.83
N ASP A 97 -11.18 -15.74 -13.50
CA ASP A 97 -9.73 -15.98 -13.58
C ASP A 97 -8.96 -15.72 -12.28
N ARG A 98 -9.57 -14.99 -11.36
CA ARG A 98 -8.98 -14.61 -10.08
C ARG A 98 -9.19 -15.64 -8.97
N ALA A 99 -10.18 -16.51 -9.07
CA ALA A 99 -10.51 -17.45 -8.00
C ALA A 99 -9.37 -18.45 -7.75
N GLY A 100 -8.73 -18.94 -8.80
CA GLY A 100 -7.58 -19.84 -8.70
C GLY A 100 -6.33 -19.17 -8.12
N ALA A 101 -5.99 -17.99 -8.64
CA ALA A 101 -4.81 -17.23 -8.16
C ALA A 101 -5.01 -16.69 -6.73
N ARG A 102 -6.25 -16.36 -6.36
CA ARG A 102 -6.59 -15.87 -5.02
C ARG A 102 -6.48 -16.93 -3.93
N SER A 103 -6.76 -18.19 -4.25
CA SER A 103 -6.63 -19.30 -3.30
C SER A 103 -5.19 -19.76 -3.12
N ASP A 104 -4.25 -19.39 -4.01
CA ASP A 104 -2.86 -19.80 -3.93
C ASP A 104 -2.07 -18.91 -2.96
N PHE A 105 -1.50 -19.54 -1.93
CA PHE A 105 -0.57 -18.95 -0.96
C PHE A 105 0.87 -19.41 -1.22
N GLY A 106 1.17 -19.85 -2.44
CA GLY A 106 2.52 -20.21 -2.84
C GLY A 106 3.49 -19.03 -2.69
N PHE A 107 4.77 -19.37 -2.43
CA PHE A 107 5.82 -18.36 -2.18
C PHE A 107 5.88 -17.30 -3.29
N HIS A 108 5.90 -17.70 -4.55
CA HIS A 108 6.01 -16.76 -5.69
C HIS A 108 4.80 -15.82 -5.80
N VAL A 109 3.59 -16.34 -5.54
CA VAL A 109 2.36 -15.54 -5.56
C VAL A 109 2.36 -14.52 -4.42
N MET A 110 2.71 -14.97 -3.20
CA MET A 110 2.79 -14.09 -2.04
C MET A 110 3.88 -13.02 -2.20
N LEU A 111 5.04 -13.40 -2.77
CA LEU A 111 6.12 -12.46 -3.07
C LEU A 111 5.69 -11.41 -4.09
N ALA A 112 5.09 -11.82 -5.21
CA ALA A 112 4.63 -10.91 -6.25
C ALA A 112 3.58 -9.92 -5.71
N LEU A 113 2.62 -10.41 -4.93
CA LEU A 113 1.60 -9.56 -4.31
C LEU A 113 2.20 -8.61 -3.28
N ALA A 114 3.13 -9.08 -2.43
CA ALA A 114 3.77 -8.25 -1.43
C ALA A 114 4.61 -7.13 -2.07
N VAL A 115 5.35 -7.43 -3.13
CA VAL A 115 6.07 -6.41 -3.91
C VAL A 115 5.08 -5.42 -4.53
N ALA A 116 4.02 -5.91 -5.19
CA ALA A 116 3.05 -5.06 -5.86
C ALA A 116 2.32 -4.10 -4.90
N THR A 117 1.95 -4.59 -3.70
CA THR A 117 1.24 -3.78 -2.69
C THR A 117 2.15 -2.87 -1.87
N SER A 118 3.48 -2.96 -2.00
CA SER A 118 4.41 -2.15 -1.22
C SER A 118 5.23 -1.15 -2.07
N ILE A 119 4.85 -0.95 -3.32
CA ILE A 119 5.49 0.06 -4.20
C ILE A 119 5.23 1.48 -3.68
N ASP A 120 4.04 1.75 -3.17
CA ASP A 120 3.67 3.00 -2.53
C ASP A 120 4.49 3.25 -1.25
N ALA A 121 4.77 2.20 -0.48
CA ALA A 121 5.63 2.25 0.69
C ALA A 121 7.08 2.60 0.32
N LEU A 122 7.57 2.12 -0.83
CA LEU A 122 8.87 2.53 -1.37
C LEU A 122 8.87 4.05 -1.64
N ALA A 123 7.83 4.57 -2.28
CA ALA A 123 7.68 6.01 -2.50
C ALA A 123 7.58 6.79 -1.17
N ALA A 124 6.82 6.28 -0.20
CA ALA A 124 6.75 6.89 1.14
C ALA A 124 8.10 6.97 1.84
N GLY A 125 9.00 6.02 1.59
CA GLY A 125 10.37 6.02 2.11
C GLY A 125 11.16 7.28 1.75
N PHE A 126 10.93 7.85 0.56
CA PHE A 126 11.55 9.13 0.16
C PHE A 126 11.06 10.31 1.01
N THR A 127 9.85 10.26 1.53
CA THR A 127 9.23 11.36 2.28
C THR A 127 9.47 11.28 3.79
N LEU A 128 9.84 10.12 4.34
CA LEU A 128 10.09 9.92 5.77
C LEU A 128 11.08 10.94 6.37
N PRO A 129 12.21 11.28 5.72
CA PRO A 129 13.12 12.31 6.24
C PRO A 129 12.48 13.69 6.34
N LEU A 130 11.54 14.02 5.47
CA LEU A 130 10.87 15.32 5.43
C LEU A 130 9.90 15.50 6.60
N ILE A 131 9.31 14.40 7.06
CA ILE A 131 8.37 14.37 8.19
C ILE A 131 9.14 14.45 9.53
N GLY A 132 10.45 14.23 9.52
CA GLY A 132 11.28 14.25 10.74
C GLY A 132 11.01 13.08 11.67
N ALA A 133 10.38 12.00 11.18
CA ALA A 133 10.08 10.80 11.95
C ALA A 133 11.31 9.90 12.06
N PRO A 134 11.54 9.24 13.22
CA PRO A 134 12.60 8.26 13.37
C PRO A 134 12.37 7.09 12.41
N LEU A 135 13.35 6.81 11.55
CA LEU A 135 13.24 5.80 10.51
C LEU A 135 12.80 4.44 11.06
N LEU A 136 13.52 3.91 12.04
CA LEU A 136 13.23 2.59 12.61
C LEU A 136 11.83 2.49 13.22
N LEU A 137 11.39 3.53 13.93
CA LEU A 137 10.03 3.58 14.48
C LEU A 137 8.99 3.58 13.36
N SER A 138 9.21 4.35 12.30
CA SER A 138 8.31 4.41 11.14
C SER A 138 8.22 3.06 10.44
N LEU A 139 9.35 2.41 10.17
CA LEU A 139 9.38 1.09 9.52
C LEU A 139 8.65 0.02 10.35
N PHE A 140 8.90 0.00 11.67
CA PHE A 140 8.25 -0.94 12.57
C PHE A 140 6.74 -0.69 12.65
N THR A 141 6.32 0.58 12.74
CA THR A 141 4.90 0.96 12.80
C THR A 141 4.19 0.59 11.49
N ILE A 142 4.75 0.93 10.33
CA ILE A 142 4.19 0.60 9.02
C ILE A 142 4.05 -0.92 8.87
N GLY A 143 5.12 -1.67 9.11
CA GLY A 143 5.10 -3.13 8.99
C GLY A 143 4.11 -3.81 9.93
N THR A 144 4.06 -3.37 11.20
CA THR A 144 3.15 -3.96 12.19
C THR A 144 1.69 -3.64 11.88
N ILE A 145 1.36 -2.41 11.54
CA ILE A 145 -0.01 -2.01 11.18
C ILE A 145 -0.45 -2.78 9.93
N THR A 146 0.40 -2.89 8.91
CA THR A 146 0.07 -3.66 7.71
C THR A 146 -0.13 -5.14 8.02
N ALA A 147 0.74 -5.76 8.83
CA ALA A 147 0.58 -7.15 9.22
C ALA A 147 -0.77 -7.40 9.94
N LEU A 148 -1.11 -6.52 10.89
CA LEU A 148 -2.37 -6.61 11.64
C LEU A 148 -3.59 -6.40 10.75
N LEU A 149 -3.59 -5.35 9.93
CA LEU A 149 -4.71 -5.05 9.04
C LEU A 149 -4.87 -6.12 7.95
N SER A 150 -3.78 -6.67 7.43
CA SER A 150 -3.81 -7.78 6.48
C SER A 150 -4.39 -9.05 7.10
N ALA A 151 -4.04 -9.36 8.35
CA ALA A 151 -4.65 -10.47 9.08
C ALA A 151 -6.15 -10.24 9.29
N ILE A 152 -6.55 -9.03 9.70
CA ILE A 152 -7.97 -8.65 9.84
C ILE A 152 -8.69 -8.75 8.49
N GLY A 153 -8.07 -8.25 7.41
CA GLY A 153 -8.59 -8.32 6.04
C GLY A 153 -8.85 -9.76 5.60
N LEU A 154 -7.92 -10.67 5.89
CA LEU A 154 -8.09 -12.10 5.59
C LEU A 154 -9.33 -12.70 6.24
N PHE A 155 -9.58 -12.40 7.52
CA PHE A 155 -10.78 -12.86 8.22
C PHE A 155 -12.05 -12.15 7.74
N ALA A 156 -11.98 -10.85 7.48
CA ALA A 156 -13.09 -10.06 6.96
C ALA A 156 -13.52 -10.57 5.58
N GLY A 157 -12.55 -10.85 4.70
CA GLY A 157 -12.82 -11.42 3.38
C GLY A 157 -13.51 -12.78 3.46
N LYS A 158 -13.07 -13.63 4.41
CA LYS A 158 -13.73 -14.90 4.65
C LYS A 158 -15.18 -14.76 5.11
N ARG A 159 -15.46 -13.75 5.94
CA ARG A 159 -16.81 -13.55 6.54
C ARG A 159 -17.77 -12.82 5.60
N PHE A 160 -17.29 -11.80 4.88
CA PHE A 160 -18.14 -10.86 4.13
C PHE A 160 -18.11 -11.07 2.61
N GLY A 161 -17.22 -11.91 2.12
CA GLY A 161 -17.15 -12.28 0.70
C GLY A 161 -16.46 -11.25 -0.20
N ALA A 162 -16.39 -11.58 -1.49
CA ALA A 162 -15.68 -10.78 -2.52
C ALA A 162 -16.30 -9.41 -2.80
N ALA A 163 -17.60 -9.25 -2.57
CA ALA A 163 -18.29 -7.99 -2.84
C ALA A 163 -17.70 -6.80 -2.06
N LEU A 164 -17.17 -7.07 -0.87
CA LEU A 164 -16.50 -6.04 -0.07
C LEU A 164 -15.15 -5.65 -0.70
N GLY A 165 -14.35 -6.62 -1.16
CA GLY A 165 -13.06 -6.36 -1.80
C GLY A 165 -13.21 -5.49 -3.04
N GLN A 166 -14.13 -5.82 -3.95
CA GLN A 166 -14.36 -5.05 -5.17
C GLN A 166 -14.79 -3.60 -4.89
N ARG A 167 -15.66 -3.38 -3.89
CA ARG A 167 -16.06 -2.02 -3.49
C ARG A 167 -14.91 -1.22 -2.90
N LEU A 168 -14.03 -1.85 -2.12
CA LEU A 168 -12.83 -1.23 -1.57
C LEU A 168 -11.82 -0.90 -2.68
N ASP A 169 -11.64 -1.78 -3.67
CA ASP A 169 -10.76 -1.55 -4.82
C ASP A 169 -11.25 -0.34 -5.65
N VAL A 170 -12.55 -0.26 -5.93
CA VAL A 170 -13.13 0.89 -6.65
C VAL A 170 -12.97 2.18 -5.85
N ALA A 171 -13.35 2.16 -4.57
CA ALA A 171 -13.24 3.34 -3.72
C ALA A 171 -11.78 3.80 -3.55
N GLY A 172 -10.87 2.87 -3.31
CA GLY A 172 -9.44 3.15 -3.19
C GLY A 172 -8.85 3.72 -4.48
N GLY A 173 -9.16 3.10 -5.62
CA GLY A 173 -8.71 3.57 -6.94
C GLY A 173 -9.15 5.00 -7.25
N VAL A 174 -10.43 5.32 -6.99
CA VAL A 174 -10.97 6.68 -7.17
C VAL A 174 -10.29 7.67 -6.24
N ILE A 175 -10.11 7.32 -4.96
CA ILE A 175 -9.44 8.18 -3.97
C ILE A 175 -7.99 8.46 -4.38
N LEU A 176 -7.25 7.44 -4.82
CA LEU A 176 -5.85 7.60 -5.24
C LEU A 176 -5.71 8.50 -6.47
N ILE A 177 -6.57 8.33 -7.47
CA ILE A 177 -6.59 9.20 -8.66
C ILE A 177 -6.93 10.63 -8.25
N ALA A 178 -7.96 10.82 -7.43
CA ALA A 178 -8.36 12.14 -6.94
C ALA A 178 -7.23 12.83 -6.15
N LEU A 179 -6.52 12.07 -5.31
CA LEU A 179 -5.38 12.58 -4.55
C LEU A 179 -4.21 12.96 -5.47
N GLY A 180 -3.90 12.13 -6.47
CA GLY A 180 -2.86 12.43 -7.46
C GLY A 180 -3.19 13.72 -8.25
N VAL A 181 -4.43 13.86 -8.72
CA VAL A 181 -4.91 15.08 -9.39
C VAL A 181 -4.82 16.28 -8.45
N LYS A 182 -5.24 16.15 -7.20
CA LYS A 182 -5.16 17.23 -6.22
C LYS A 182 -3.71 17.70 -6.03
N ILE A 183 -2.76 16.78 -5.83
CA ILE A 183 -1.34 17.13 -5.67
C ILE A 183 -0.82 17.90 -6.90
N LEU A 184 -1.18 17.45 -8.09
CA LEU A 184 -0.77 18.11 -9.34
C LEU A 184 -1.37 19.52 -9.45
N VAL A 185 -2.66 19.66 -9.16
CA VAL A 185 -3.39 20.93 -9.20
C VAL A 185 -2.81 21.92 -8.18
N ASP A 186 -2.65 21.51 -6.92
CA ASP A 186 -2.09 22.34 -5.86
C ASP A 186 -0.69 22.85 -6.25
N HIS A 187 0.11 22.00 -6.88
CA HIS A 187 1.45 22.40 -7.33
C HIS A 187 1.40 23.44 -8.47
N ILE A 188 0.55 23.23 -9.48
CA ILE A 188 0.40 24.15 -10.60
C ILE A 188 -0.11 25.52 -10.11
N TYR A 189 -1.10 25.56 -9.21
CA TYR A 189 -1.66 26.82 -8.70
C TYR A 189 -0.71 27.55 -7.75
N LEU A 190 0.06 26.81 -6.90
CA LEU A 190 1.02 27.42 -5.98
C LEU A 190 2.28 27.97 -6.67
N GLN A 191 2.59 27.51 -7.90
CA GLN A 191 3.70 28.06 -8.70
C GLN A 191 3.26 29.17 -9.66
N ALA A 192 1.97 29.34 -9.89
CA ALA A 192 1.41 30.35 -10.78
C ALA A 192 1.02 31.66 -10.05
N GLY A 193 1.10 31.73 -8.71
CA GLY A 193 0.85 32.90 -7.87
C GLY A 193 2.05 33.31 -7.06
#